data_a18b591e01ae76089886d77423931f24
#
_entry.id   a18b591e01ae76089886d77423931f24
#
_cell.length_a   1.000
_cell.length_b   1.000
_cell.length_c   1.000
_cell.angle_alpha   90.00
_cell.angle_beta   90.00
_cell.angle_gamma   90.00
#
_symmetry.space_group_name_H-M   'P 1'
#
loop_
_entity.id
_entity.type
_entity.pdbx_description
1 polymer ?
#
loop_
_entity_poly.entity_id
_entity_poly.type
_entity_poly.pdbx_seq_one_letter_code
_entity_poly.pdbx_strand_id
1 'polypeptide(L)'
;MITVRDLQAHPLDQVHRLIEPGPVILITTQHRGVPNVMTNGFNMMVRHAPALIGCTVGPWDHSYRALTETGECVISVPTAEMAQTVVDIGNCSGADVDKFQEFGLTALAGEKVQAPLVGECYANIECKF
;
A
#
# COMPACT_ATOMS: atom_id res chain seq x y z
N MET A 1 -7.54 15.77 11.61
CA MET A 1 -8.23 14.53 11.13
C MET A 1 -7.83 14.26 9.68
N ILE A 2 -7.37 13.07 9.41
CA ILE A 2 -7.01 12.68 8.03
C ILE A 2 -8.31 12.32 7.30
N THR A 3 -8.52 12.93 6.14
CA THR A 3 -9.79 12.80 5.40
C THR A 3 -9.69 11.67 4.38
N VAL A 4 -10.75 10.85 4.29
CA VAL A 4 -10.93 9.90 3.19
C VAL A 4 -11.09 10.68 1.89
N ARG A 5 -10.36 10.28 0.86
CA ARG A 5 -10.31 10.97 -0.42
C ARG A 5 -11.41 10.46 -1.37
N ASP A 6 -11.92 11.36 -2.20
CA ASP A 6 -12.73 10.98 -3.35
C ASP A 6 -11.78 10.56 -4.49
N LEU A 7 -11.57 9.24 -4.60
CA LEU A 7 -10.59 8.68 -5.52
C LEU A 7 -11.12 8.67 -6.95
N GLN A 8 -10.27 9.08 -7.88
CA GLN A 8 -10.55 9.08 -9.31
C GLN A 8 -9.61 8.10 -10.03
N ALA A 9 -10.05 7.58 -11.17
CA ALA A 9 -9.18 6.75 -12.01
C ALA A 9 -7.96 7.55 -12.47
N HIS A 10 -6.77 6.94 -12.40
CA HIS A 10 -5.51 7.56 -12.81
C HIS A 10 -4.94 6.83 -14.03
N PRO A 11 -4.45 7.54 -15.05
CA PRO A 11 -3.85 6.91 -16.23
C PRO A 11 -2.63 6.05 -15.87
N LEU A 12 -2.60 4.81 -16.37
CA LEU A 12 -1.49 3.88 -16.07
C LEU A 12 -0.13 4.39 -16.57
N ASP A 13 -0.10 5.08 -17.68
CA ASP A 13 1.13 5.66 -18.24
C ASP A 13 1.69 6.84 -17.42
N GLN A 14 0.95 7.28 -16.40
CA GLN A 14 1.36 8.36 -15.49
C GLN A 14 1.76 7.86 -14.09
N VAL A 15 1.65 6.55 -13.82
CA VAL A 15 1.95 5.96 -12.50
C VAL A 15 3.38 6.27 -12.05
N HIS A 16 4.34 6.32 -12.97
CA HIS A 16 5.74 6.65 -12.66
C HIS A 16 5.89 7.98 -11.92
N ARG A 17 5.02 8.95 -12.16
CA ARG A 17 5.06 10.26 -11.49
C ARG A 17 4.73 10.18 -10.00
N LEU A 18 4.03 9.14 -9.57
CA LEU A 18 3.67 8.92 -8.17
C LEU A 18 4.83 8.30 -7.38
N ILE A 19 5.67 7.53 -8.03
CA ILE A 19 6.74 6.75 -7.42
C ILE A 19 8.14 7.34 -7.67
N GLU A 20 8.34 8.00 -8.80
CA GLU A 20 9.63 8.60 -9.18
C GLU A 20 10.22 9.54 -8.11
N PRO A 21 9.43 10.36 -7.37
CA PRO A 21 9.97 11.19 -6.29
C PRO A 21 10.53 10.40 -5.10
N GLY A 22 10.33 9.08 -5.03
CA GLY A 22 10.81 8.23 -3.95
C GLY A 22 10.02 8.36 -2.65
N PRO A 23 8.68 8.33 -2.67
CA PRO A 23 7.89 8.44 -1.45
C PRO A 23 8.07 7.20 -0.57
N VAL A 24 7.89 7.39 0.73
CA VAL A 24 7.57 6.26 1.61
C VAL A 24 6.14 5.83 1.28
N ILE A 25 5.93 4.55 1.03
CA ILE A 25 4.63 4.00 0.63
C ILE A 25 4.07 3.07 1.71
N LEU A 26 2.77 2.83 1.61
CA LEU A 26 2.11 1.74 2.32
C LEU A 26 1.85 0.60 1.32
N ILE A 27 2.06 -0.62 1.75
CA ILE A 27 1.72 -1.82 0.97
C ILE A 27 0.60 -2.54 1.72
N THR A 28 -0.55 -2.69 1.09
CA THR A 28 -1.65 -3.47 1.64
C THR A 28 -1.70 -4.84 1.01
N THR A 29 -2.13 -5.81 1.81
CA THR A 29 -2.36 -7.19 1.40
C THR A 29 -3.68 -7.66 1.97
N GLN A 30 -4.24 -8.71 1.39
CA GLN A 30 -5.36 -9.44 2.00
C GLN A 30 -5.11 -10.93 1.83
N HIS A 31 -5.05 -11.63 2.95
CA HIS A 31 -4.76 -13.05 2.97
C HIS A 31 -5.84 -13.77 3.79
N ARG A 32 -6.57 -14.69 3.16
CA ARG A 32 -7.69 -15.41 3.80
C ARG A 32 -8.72 -14.47 4.44
N GLY A 33 -9.04 -13.38 3.74
CA GLY A 33 -10.00 -12.38 4.19
C GLY A 33 -9.47 -11.38 5.23
N VAL A 34 -8.19 -11.48 5.62
CA VAL A 34 -7.59 -10.59 6.62
C VAL A 34 -6.74 -9.53 5.92
N PRO A 35 -7.14 -8.25 5.97
CA PRO A 35 -6.35 -7.16 5.42
C PRO A 35 -5.18 -6.82 6.36
N ASN A 36 -4.08 -6.37 5.76
CA ASN A 36 -2.95 -5.82 6.49
C ASN A 36 -2.35 -4.66 5.72
N VAL A 37 -1.58 -3.82 6.40
CA VAL A 37 -0.85 -2.70 5.83
C VAL A 37 0.53 -2.62 6.44
N MET A 38 1.55 -2.39 5.62
CA MET A 38 2.92 -2.17 6.06
C MET A 38 3.50 -0.90 5.46
N THR A 39 4.43 -0.28 6.18
CA THR A 39 5.22 0.83 5.67
C THR A 39 6.42 0.30 4.90
N ASN A 40 6.68 0.86 3.73
CA ASN A 40 7.83 0.48 2.91
C ASN A 40 8.56 1.71 2.38
N GLY A 41 9.87 1.80 2.70
CA GLY A 41 10.77 2.82 2.18
C GLY A 41 11.68 2.32 1.05
N PHE A 42 11.68 1.00 0.79
CA PHE A 42 12.54 0.37 -0.22
C PHE A 42 11.76 0.10 -1.50
N ASN A 43 11.46 1.17 -2.24
CA ASN A 43 10.71 1.08 -3.48
C ASN A 43 11.34 1.94 -4.56
N MET A 44 11.07 1.60 -5.80
CA MET A 44 11.53 2.34 -6.96
C MET A 44 10.65 2.08 -8.17
N MET A 45 10.57 3.06 -9.06
CA MET A 45 10.01 2.84 -10.39
C MET A 45 11.02 2.10 -11.25
N VAL A 46 10.62 0.97 -11.82
CA VAL A 46 11.49 0.14 -12.67
C VAL A 46 11.26 0.43 -14.15
N ARG A 47 10.00 0.58 -14.55
CA ARG A 47 9.61 0.87 -15.93
C ARG A 47 8.24 1.55 -15.93
N HIS A 48 8.03 2.53 -16.80
CA HIS A 48 6.76 3.26 -16.83
C HIS A 48 5.76 2.76 -17.90
N ALA A 49 6.21 2.01 -18.91
CA ALA A 49 5.29 1.46 -19.91
C ALA A 49 5.71 0.04 -20.35
N PRO A 50 5.03 -1.04 -19.93
CA PRO A 50 4.05 -1.08 -18.86
C PRO A 50 4.64 -0.71 -17.51
N ALA A 51 3.82 -0.20 -16.61
CA ALA A 51 4.26 0.24 -15.29
C ALA A 51 4.77 -0.94 -14.44
N LEU A 52 6.03 -0.86 -14.00
CA LEU A 52 6.64 -1.82 -13.09
C LEU A 52 7.25 -1.08 -11.91
N ILE A 53 6.88 -1.50 -10.70
CA ILE A 53 7.39 -0.96 -9.45
C ILE A 53 8.16 -2.06 -8.73
N GLY A 54 9.39 -1.77 -8.29
CA GLY A 54 10.17 -2.65 -7.44
C GLY A 54 10.00 -2.29 -5.97
N CYS A 55 9.76 -3.29 -5.12
CA CYS A 55 9.71 -3.13 -3.67
C CYS A 55 10.50 -4.25 -3.01
N THR A 56 11.25 -3.93 -1.98
CA THR A 56 11.92 -4.94 -1.16
C THR A 56 11.02 -5.32 0.00
N VAL A 57 10.62 -6.59 0.05
CA VAL A 57 9.89 -7.20 1.16
C VAL A 57 10.55 -8.52 1.49
N GLY A 58 10.95 -8.69 2.75
CA GLY A 58 11.67 -9.88 3.18
C GLY A 58 10.78 -10.88 3.93
N PRO A 59 11.25 -12.14 4.09
CA PRO A 59 10.48 -13.16 4.81
C PRO A 59 10.27 -12.85 6.30
N TRP A 60 10.98 -11.89 6.84
CA TRP A 60 10.79 -11.35 8.20
C TRP A 60 9.60 -10.39 8.30
N ASP A 61 9.10 -9.86 7.18
CA ASP A 61 7.93 -8.99 7.16
C ASP A 61 6.64 -9.81 7.26
N HIS A 62 5.72 -9.38 8.11
CA HIS A 62 4.42 -10.08 8.26
C HIS A 62 3.64 -10.20 6.94
N SER A 63 3.73 -9.19 6.07
CA SER A 63 3.05 -9.17 4.77
C SER A 63 3.66 -10.13 3.75
N TYR A 64 4.88 -10.64 3.97
CA TYR A 64 5.58 -11.48 2.98
C TYR A 64 4.78 -12.70 2.57
N ARG A 65 4.20 -13.40 3.54
CA ARG A 65 3.40 -14.59 3.27
C ARG A 65 2.17 -14.28 2.43
N ALA A 66 1.46 -13.22 2.77
CA ALA A 66 0.29 -12.77 2.00
C ALA A 66 0.69 -12.44 0.56
N LEU A 67 1.79 -11.71 0.37
CA LEU A 67 2.32 -11.35 -0.95
C LEU A 67 2.66 -12.59 -1.78
N THR A 68 3.41 -13.54 -1.22
CA THR A 68 3.85 -14.74 -1.94
C THR A 68 2.73 -15.72 -2.22
N GLU A 69 1.74 -15.83 -1.35
CA GLU A 69 0.61 -16.75 -1.54
C GLU A 69 -0.48 -16.17 -2.46
N THR A 70 -0.70 -14.85 -2.45
CA THR A 70 -1.76 -14.21 -3.26
C THR A 70 -1.25 -13.66 -4.60
N GLY A 71 0.02 -13.28 -4.68
CA GLY A 71 0.60 -12.65 -5.86
C GLY A 71 0.05 -11.25 -6.14
N GLU A 72 -0.52 -10.57 -5.14
CA GLU A 72 -1.13 -9.27 -5.34
C GLU A 72 -1.02 -8.36 -4.11
N CYS A 73 -1.04 -7.06 -4.36
CA CYS A 73 -1.04 -6.05 -3.31
C CYS A 73 -1.59 -4.72 -3.84
N VAL A 74 -1.77 -3.76 -2.94
CA VAL A 74 -1.96 -2.36 -3.31
C VAL A 74 -0.79 -1.54 -2.75
N ILE A 75 -0.21 -0.70 -3.59
CA ILE A 75 0.76 0.31 -3.18
C ILE A 75 0.00 1.61 -3.01
N SER A 76 0.01 2.14 -1.79
CA SER A 76 -0.70 3.37 -1.45
C SER A 76 0.30 4.46 -1.12
N VAL A 77 0.12 5.65 -1.70
CA VAL A 77 0.99 6.80 -1.46
C VAL A 77 0.32 7.71 -0.44
N PRO A 78 0.88 7.80 0.78
CA PRO A 78 0.27 8.60 1.84
C PRO A 78 0.47 10.10 1.61
N THR A 79 -0.36 10.90 2.27
CA THR A 79 -0.18 12.34 2.33
C THR A 79 0.80 12.72 3.44
N ALA A 80 1.32 13.95 3.42
CA ALA A 80 2.19 14.47 4.47
C ALA A 80 1.50 14.48 5.85
N GLU A 81 0.18 14.67 5.88
CA GLU A 81 -0.61 14.62 7.11
C GLU A 81 -0.57 13.25 7.80
N MET A 82 -0.32 12.19 7.03
CA MET A 82 -0.22 10.83 7.53
C MET A 82 1.17 10.47 8.07
N ALA A 83 2.13 11.38 8.10
CA ALA A 83 3.53 11.06 8.41
C ALA A 83 3.70 10.28 9.72
N GLN A 84 3.05 10.70 10.80
CA GLN A 84 3.13 9.98 12.07
C GLN A 84 2.46 8.61 11.97
N THR A 85 1.30 8.52 11.35
CA THR A 85 0.60 7.24 11.14
C THR A 85 1.46 6.24 10.34
N VAL A 86 2.15 6.72 9.30
CA VAL A 86 3.06 5.89 8.49
C VAL A 86 4.20 5.32 9.33
N VAL A 87 4.79 6.13 10.20
CA VAL A 87 5.84 5.68 11.14
C VAL A 87 5.27 4.65 12.12
N ASP A 88 4.12 4.91 12.69
CA ASP A 88 3.48 4.03 13.68
C ASP A 88 3.11 2.66 13.07
N ILE A 89 2.59 2.65 11.85
CA ILE A 89 2.33 1.42 11.08
C ILE A 89 3.63 0.59 10.93
N GLY A 90 4.75 1.24 10.66
CA GLY A 90 6.05 0.57 10.51
C GLY A 90 6.63 0.05 11.81
N ASN A 91 6.18 0.52 12.95
CA ASN A 91 6.68 0.16 14.28
C ASN A 91 5.88 -0.97 14.96
N CYS A 92 4.88 -1.54 14.32
CA CYS A 92 4.13 -2.67 14.84
C CYS A 92 3.93 -3.74 13.77
N SER A 93 3.53 -4.95 14.20
CA SER A 93 3.28 -6.07 13.30
C SER A 93 1.79 -6.34 13.16
N GLY A 94 1.36 -6.64 11.93
CA GLY A 94 0.01 -7.15 11.66
C GLY A 94 -0.28 -8.51 12.31
N ALA A 95 0.77 -9.20 12.81
CA ALA A 95 0.59 -10.41 13.62
C ALA A 95 0.00 -10.09 15.00
N ASP A 96 0.25 -8.90 15.51
CA ASP A 96 -0.12 -8.49 16.88
C ASP A 96 -1.31 -7.55 16.91
N VAL A 97 -1.51 -6.73 15.88
CA VAL A 97 -2.58 -5.72 15.83
C VAL A 97 -3.27 -5.69 14.46
N ASP A 98 -4.57 -5.40 14.48
CA ASP A 98 -5.30 -4.99 13.28
C ASP A 98 -4.98 -3.52 13.00
N LYS A 99 -4.06 -3.28 12.07
CA LYS A 99 -3.55 -1.93 11.79
C LYS A 99 -4.59 -1.00 11.18
N PHE A 100 -5.55 -1.52 10.41
CA PHE A 100 -6.64 -0.70 9.88
C PHE A 100 -7.50 -0.14 11.02
N GLN A 101 -7.84 -0.98 11.99
CA GLN A 101 -8.61 -0.58 13.15
C GLN A 101 -7.78 0.31 14.08
N GLU A 102 -6.56 -0.10 14.40
CA GLU A 102 -5.68 0.61 15.35
C GLU A 102 -5.40 2.05 14.92
N PHE A 103 -5.15 2.26 13.62
CA PHE A 103 -4.80 3.58 13.09
C PHE A 103 -5.97 4.30 12.42
N GLY A 104 -7.19 3.76 12.53
CA GLY A 104 -8.38 4.39 11.97
C GLY A 104 -8.36 4.52 10.45
N LEU A 105 -7.73 3.58 9.75
CA LEU A 105 -7.65 3.59 8.29
C LEU A 105 -8.91 3.00 7.67
N THR A 106 -9.34 3.59 6.56
CA THR A 106 -10.50 3.12 5.80
C THR A 106 -10.06 2.17 4.69
N ALA A 107 -10.41 0.89 4.82
CA ALA A 107 -10.21 -0.10 3.77
C ALA A 107 -11.31 0.04 2.72
N LEU A 108 -10.93 0.37 1.50
CA LEU A 108 -11.84 0.44 0.36
C LEU A 108 -11.58 -0.74 -0.59
N ALA A 109 -12.64 -1.26 -1.20
CA ALA A 109 -12.50 -2.34 -2.17
C ALA A 109 -11.78 -1.86 -3.44
N GLY A 110 -10.79 -2.66 -3.88
CA GLY A 110 -10.16 -2.46 -5.17
C GLY A 110 -11.01 -2.98 -6.33
N GLU A 111 -10.59 -2.67 -7.55
CA GLU A 111 -11.24 -3.16 -8.77
C GLU A 111 -10.57 -4.43 -9.33
N LYS A 112 -9.28 -4.60 -9.12
CA LYS A 112 -8.45 -5.63 -9.76
C LYS A 112 -7.89 -6.67 -8.80
N VAL A 113 -7.69 -6.30 -7.53
CA VAL A 113 -7.08 -7.16 -6.52
C VAL A 113 -7.94 -7.21 -5.25
N GLN A 114 -7.73 -8.23 -4.43
CA GLN A 114 -8.43 -8.39 -3.16
C GLN A 114 -7.87 -7.47 -2.06
N ALA A 115 -6.59 -7.12 -2.13
CA ALA A 115 -5.98 -6.20 -1.19
C ALA A 115 -6.72 -4.86 -1.19
N PRO A 116 -6.99 -4.27 -0.01
CA PRO A 116 -7.78 -3.04 0.06
C PRO A 116 -6.96 -1.81 -0.35
N LEU A 117 -7.68 -0.81 -0.88
CA LEU A 117 -7.16 0.54 -0.99
C LEU A 117 -7.17 1.20 0.38
N VAL A 118 -6.28 2.18 0.61
CA VAL A 118 -6.30 3.04 1.80
C VAL A 118 -6.98 4.36 1.45
N GLY A 119 -8.16 4.59 2.01
CA GLY A 119 -9.01 5.73 1.64
C GLY A 119 -8.39 7.09 1.95
N GLU A 120 -7.50 7.18 2.93
CA GLU A 120 -6.80 8.40 3.34
C GLU A 120 -5.60 8.74 2.44
N CYS A 121 -5.07 7.77 1.70
CA CYS A 121 -3.96 8.00 0.77
C CYS A 121 -4.44 8.73 -0.48
N TYR A 122 -3.57 9.56 -1.07
CA TYR A 122 -3.94 10.29 -2.27
C TYR A 122 -3.82 9.45 -3.55
N ALA A 123 -3.09 8.35 -3.51
CA ALA A 123 -2.99 7.40 -4.62
C ALA A 123 -2.95 5.97 -4.12
N ASN A 124 -3.58 5.07 -4.86
CA ASN A 124 -3.59 3.64 -4.62
C ASN A 124 -3.35 2.92 -5.95
N ILE A 125 -2.34 2.07 -6.00
CA ILE A 125 -1.92 1.36 -7.20
C ILE A 125 -2.13 -0.14 -6.98
N GLU A 126 -3.08 -0.72 -7.68
CA GLU A 126 -3.34 -2.16 -7.61
C GLU A 126 -2.28 -2.92 -8.42
N CYS A 127 -1.62 -3.88 -7.79
CA CYS A 127 -0.45 -4.57 -8.34
C CYS A 127 -0.61 -6.09 -8.30
N LYS A 128 -0.06 -6.74 -9.32
CA LYS A 128 0.16 -8.20 -9.39
C LYS A 128 1.63 -8.47 -9.69
N PHE A 129 2.14 -9.62 -9.24
CA PHE A 129 3.51 -10.04 -9.49
C PHE A 129 3.62 -11.56 -9.65
#